data_e8cedba68332efc62853e5d18f4b0f8b
#
_entry.id   e8cedba68332efc62853e5d18f4b0f8b
#
_cell.length_a   1.000
_cell.length_b   1.000
_cell.length_c   1.000
_cell.angle_alpha   90.00
_cell.angle_beta   90.00
_cell.angle_gamma   90.00
#
_symmetry.space_group_name_H-M   'P 1'
#
loop_
_entity.id
_entity.type
_entity.pdbx_description
1 polymer ?
#
loop_
_entity_poly.entity_id
_entity_poly.type
_entity_poly.pdbx_seq_one_letter_code
_entity_poly.pdbx_strand_id
1 'polypeptide(L)'
;MSYNNNSGVGVTDNIDLLLSCFSEYVFQQAKESIQDLKYYYATNPTTSGNILVESLLGAIETYDLDSIGLPMFNSIFTRCRKTPQECQEILDKITTYKSCTREQMMPAKKVLSDVIASVWIDRANSRFNQSPTDFINYIKSVNLKSSDDRKMSSINFSDIDINTIIAEENDNVVQSKFDFINRSFPNGGYPRASTIIVSAPPGVGKSLFLTEETLWMALNGTKVLYGIFGDIGIRDMLIRMCSIYSGLSFFESNKRLVELYKQLREALRGNFEISVNPAGMVSVEEFVEFGKNGDHKVIVADYDSNMVIQERTDSMYDLFGKMYMKFSELVADPYNKLLFVASQPKINAWNDPIIGLTDIGESSRKQHAADMIITKGKEINSPNHLSIINIPKNRRGEVDLQAYSIRLNNGRTKIIPKAIYKDLKNIQEKREFNEAEIDQMIFAYQQSRITVEQNVQNRMNNNPVQQQTNIRRGPSPFS
;
A
#
# COMPACT_ATOMS: atom_id res chain seq x y z
N MET A 1 30.71 -9.08 -2.26
CA MET A 1 29.76 -8.22 -2.98
C MET A 1 29.63 -6.92 -2.17
N SER A 2 30.08 -5.80 -2.72
CA SER A 2 29.98 -4.49 -2.08
C SER A 2 28.60 -3.91 -2.37
N TYR A 3 27.76 -3.79 -1.36
CA TYR A 3 26.49 -3.09 -1.45
C TYR A 3 26.72 -1.60 -1.18
N ASN A 4 26.79 -0.82 -2.25
CA ASN A 4 26.71 0.64 -2.18
C ASN A 4 25.23 1.04 -2.23
N ASN A 5 24.65 1.43 -1.09
CA ASN A 5 23.37 2.14 -1.04
C ASN A 5 23.52 3.42 -0.22
N ASN A 6 23.22 4.54 -0.84
CA ASN A 6 23.51 5.92 -0.46
C ASN A 6 22.63 6.51 0.68
N SER A 7 22.12 5.73 1.62
CA SER A 7 21.38 6.28 2.78
C SER A 7 21.33 5.39 4.04
N GLY A 8 22.00 4.26 4.06
CA GLY A 8 22.08 3.38 5.23
C GLY A 8 23.52 3.19 5.71
N VAL A 9 23.72 2.87 6.96
CA VAL A 9 25.01 2.44 7.47
C VAL A 9 25.37 1.12 6.81
N GLY A 10 26.27 1.13 5.82
CA GLY A 10 26.65 -0.03 5.05
C GLY A 10 27.45 -1.01 5.92
N VAL A 11 27.02 -2.27 5.95
CA VAL A 11 27.82 -3.38 6.49
C VAL A 11 28.87 -3.72 5.44
N THR A 12 30.13 -3.46 5.73
CA THR A 12 31.22 -3.58 4.75
C THR A 12 31.89 -4.95 4.75
N ASP A 13 31.84 -5.67 5.88
CA ASP A 13 32.42 -7.00 6.03
C ASP A 13 31.70 -7.85 7.11
N ASN A 14 32.15 -9.09 7.30
CA ASN A 14 31.58 -10.02 8.27
C ASN A 14 31.72 -9.57 9.74
N ILE A 15 32.74 -8.80 10.08
CA ILE A 15 32.93 -8.24 11.42
C ILE A 15 31.97 -7.07 11.63
N ASP A 16 31.82 -6.21 10.64
CA ASP A 16 30.83 -5.12 10.67
C ASP A 16 29.39 -5.65 10.84
N LEU A 17 29.04 -6.74 10.18
CA LEU A 17 27.76 -7.41 10.41
C LEU A 17 27.59 -7.80 11.89
N LEU A 18 28.60 -8.42 12.48
CA LEU A 18 28.54 -8.85 13.87
C LEU A 18 28.47 -7.65 14.84
N LEU A 19 29.19 -6.56 14.54
CA LEU A 19 29.10 -5.32 15.33
C LEU A 19 27.74 -4.65 15.21
N SER A 20 27.10 -4.71 14.05
CA SER A 20 25.75 -4.19 13.85
C SER A 20 24.69 -4.93 14.68
N CYS A 21 24.98 -6.18 15.07
CA CYS A 21 24.11 -6.96 15.95
C CYS A 21 23.98 -6.37 17.38
N PHE A 22 24.83 -5.42 17.78
CA PHE A 22 24.68 -4.71 19.06
C PHE A 22 23.73 -3.50 18.98
N SER A 23 23.02 -3.30 17.87
CA SER A 23 21.92 -2.35 17.75
C SER A 23 20.62 -2.92 18.33
N GLU A 24 19.79 -2.05 18.93
CA GLU A 24 18.46 -2.40 19.45
C GLU A 24 17.59 -3.15 18.41
N TYR A 25 17.71 -2.77 17.13
CA TYR A 25 16.88 -3.31 16.04
C TYR A 25 17.33 -4.65 15.46
N VAL A 26 18.54 -5.10 15.77
CA VAL A 26 19.15 -6.32 15.22
C VAL A 26 19.49 -7.34 16.31
N PHE A 27 19.75 -6.89 17.53
CA PHE A 27 20.25 -7.72 18.62
C PHE A 27 19.40 -8.95 18.93
N GLN A 28 18.09 -8.77 19.02
CA GLN A 28 17.19 -9.86 19.36
C GLN A 28 17.19 -10.96 18.30
N GLN A 29 17.19 -10.59 17.02
CA GLN A 29 17.28 -11.54 15.90
C GLN A 29 18.61 -12.28 15.91
N ALA A 30 19.72 -11.59 16.18
CA ALA A 30 21.04 -12.21 16.28
C ALA A 30 21.10 -13.20 17.47
N LYS A 31 20.50 -12.84 18.61
CA LYS A 31 20.42 -13.70 19.79
C LYS A 31 19.60 -14.96 19.53
N GLU A 32 18.47 -14.85 18.88
CA GLU A 32 17.60 -15.97 18.53
C GLU A 32 18.25 -16.91 17.49
N SER A 33 19.09 -16.38 16.61
CA SER A 33 19.80 -17.14 15.58
C SER A 33 21.28 -17.43 15.95
N ILE A 34 21.63 -17.36 17.21
CA ILE A 34 23.04 -17.43 17.65
C ILE A 34 23.76 -18.71 17.21
N GLN A 35 23.06 -19.84 17.19
CA GLN A 35 23.65 -21.12 16.76
C GLN A 35 23.94 -21.15 15.25
N ASP A 36 23.16 -20.46 14.48
CA ASP A 36 23.36 -20.32 13.01
C ASP A 36 24.52 -19.36 12.74
N LEU A 37 24.60 -18.26 13.49
CA LEU A 37 25.73 -17.33 13.41
C LEU A 37 27.03 -17.99 13.82
N LYS A 38 27.06 -18.76 14.90
CA LYS A 38 28.23 -19.54 15.30
C LYS A 38 28.69 -20.50 14.23
N TYR A 39 27.75 -21.19 13.57
CA TYR A 39 28.08 -22.08 12.46
C TYR A 39 28.65 -21.28 11.28
N TYR A 40 28.00 -20.18 10.87
CA TYR A 40 28.46 -19.33 9.77
C TYR A 40 29.89 -18.84 9.98
N TYR A 41 30.14 -18.23 11.14
CA TYR A 41 31.47 -17.67 11.45
C TYR A 41 32.55 -18.73 11.64
N ALA A 42 32.22 -19.92 12.11
CA ALA A 42 33.13 -21.03 12.24
C ALA A 42 33.50 -21.67 10.91
N THR A 43 32.61 -21.68 9.95
CA THR A 43 32.81 -22.24 8.59
C THR A 43 33.38 -21.24 7.60
N ASN A 44 33.30 -19.93 7.87
CA ASN A 44 33.82 -18.90 6.99
C ASN A 44 35.36 -18.79 7.12
N PRO A 45 36.12 -18.94 6.02
CA PRO A 45 37.58 -18.95 6.04
C PRO A 45 38.23 -17.68 6.61
N THR A 46 37.53 -16.53 6.52
CA THR A 46 38.04 -15.23 6.99
C THR A 46 37.84 -14.98 8.47
N THR A 47 36.95 -15.70 9.13
CA THR A 47 36.55 -15.49 10.51
C THR A 47 36.68 -16.71 11.40
N SER A 48 36.93 -17.90 10.84
CA SER A 48 37.13 -19.15 11.58
C SER A 48 38.34 -19.02 12.51
N GLY A 49 38.14 -19.37 13.80
CA GLY A 49 39.18 -19.25 14.83
C GLY A 49 39.52 -17.82 15.27
N ASN A 50 38.73 -16.80 14.85
CA ASN A 50 38.95 -15.43 15.30
C ASN A 50 38.40 -15.22 16.70
N ILE A 51 39.28 -15.02 17.67
CA ILE A 51 38.95 -14.88 19.12
C ILE A 51 37.98 -13.70 19.34
N LEU A 52 38.11 -12.61 18.58
CA LEU A 52 37.19 -11.47 18.68
C LEU A 52 35.79 -11.88 18.30
N VAL A 53 35.63 -12.56 17.15
CA VAL A 53 34.33 -13.05 16.64
C VAL A 53 33.68 -14.00 17.65
N GLU A 54 34.44 -15.00 18.16
CA GLU A 54 33.95 -15.94 19.17
C GLU A 54 33.52 -15.23 20.46
N SER A 55 34.28 -14.23 20.91
CA SER A 55 33.97 -13.47 22.12
C SER A 55 32.72 -12.56 21.93
N LEU A 56 32.52 -11.95 20.76
CA LEU A 56 31.34 -11.15 20.47
C LEU A 56 30.07 -12.02 20.32
N LEU A 57 30.19 -13.20 19.68
CA LEU A 57 29.09 -14.17 19.62
C LEU A 57 28.74 -14.69 21.04
N GLY A 58 29.73 -14.96 21.88
CA GLY A 58 29.51 -15.32 23.28
C GLY A 58 28.82 -14.22 24.09
N ALA A 59 29.11 -12.95 23.79
CA ALA A 59 28.44 -11.83 24.43
C ALA A 59 26.96 -11.72 24.03
N ILE A 60 26.65 -11.87 22.71
CA ILE A 60 25.27 -11.88 22.22
C ILE A 60 24.46 -13.04 22.82
N GLU A 61 25.07 -14.22 22.95
CA GLU A 61 24.40 -15.39 23.52
C GLU A 61 24.10 -15.23 25.03
N THR A 62 25.03 -14.65 25.79
CA THR A 62 25.00 -14.71 27.27
C THR A 62 24.25 -13.52 27.87
N TYR A 63 24.33 -12.34 27.27
CA TYR A 63 23.86 -11.09 27.85
C TYR A 63 22.63 -10.55 27.13
N ASP A 64 21.88 -9.69 27.83
CA ASP A 64 20.87 -8.84 27.19
C ASP A 64 21.51 -7.51 26.79
N LEU A 65 20.96 -6.84 25.79
CA LEU A 65 21.55 -5.64 25.19
C LEU A 65 21.85 -4.54 26.21
N ASP A 66 20.96 -4.34 27.19
CA ASP A 66 21.10 -3.34 28.26
C ASP A 66 22.23 -3.66 29.23
N SER A 67 22.60 -4.94 29.34
CA SER A 67 23.69 -5.41 30.17
C SER A 67 25.07 -5.34 29.50
N ILE A 68 25.06 -5.04 28.17
CA ILE A 68 26.29 -4.99 27.38
C ILE A 68 26.89 -3.59 27.44
N GLY A 69 27.91 -3.43 28.23
CA GLY A 69 28.59 -2.16 28.49
C GLY A 69 30.10 -2.18 28.32
N LEU A 70 30.71 -1.03 28.52
CA LEU A 70 32.14 -0.82 28.36
C LEU A 70 33.03 -1.85 29.15
N PRO A 71 32.70 -2.24 30.40
CA PRO A 71 33.50 -3.23 31.13
C PRO A 71 33.60 -4.58 30.42
N MET A 72 32.52 -5.03 29.81
CA MET A 72 32.47 -6.27 29.04
C MET A 72 33.38 -6.17 27.79
N PHE A 73 33.27 -5.09 27.03
CA PHE A 73 34.14 -4.89 25.87
C PHE A 73 35.60 -4.80 26.21
N ASN A 74 35.96 -4.13 27.32
CA ASN A 74 37.34 -4.09 27.81
C ASN A 74 37.88 -5.51 28.15
N SER A 75 37.05 -6.37 28.70
CA SER A 75 37.41 -7.78 28.94
C SER A 75 37.66 -8.53 27.63
N ILE A 76 36.78 -8.35 26.64
CA ILE A 76 36.93 -8.94 25.29
C ILE A 76 38.23 -8.45 24.63
N PHE A 77 38.50 -7.16 24.65
CA PHE A 77 39.66 -6.56 24.00
C PHE A 77 40.97 -7.05 24.66
N THR A 78 41.00 -7.15 25.98
CA THR A 78 42.13 -7.69 26.68
C THR A 78 42.41 -9.15 26.29
N ARG A 79 41.37 -9.97 26.19
CA ARG A 79 41.46 -11.36 25.73
C ARG A 79 41.95 -11.45 24.26
N CYS A 80 41.49 -10.55 23.40
CA CYS A 80 41.85 -10.51 21.99
C CYS A 80 43.21 -9.84 21.73
N ARG A 81 43.89 -9.31 22.75
CA ARG A 81 45.16 -8.56 22.67
C ARG A 81 45.07 -7.39 21.65
N LYS A 82 43.97 -6.67 21.63
CA LYS A 82 43.75 -5.53 20.76
C LYS A 82 44.52 -4.29 21.26
N THR A 83 45.03 -3.52 20.32
CA THR A 83 45.66 -2.22 20.62
C THR A 83 44.60 -1.19 21.07
N PRO A 84 44.98 -0.15 21.85
CA PRO A 84 44.01 0.91 22.21
C PRO A 84 43.30 1.54 21.05
N GLN A 85 43.97 1.70 19.91
CA GLN A 85 43.39 2.28 18.72
C GLN A 85 42.33 1.35 18.10
N GLU A 86 42.62 0.05 17.93
CA GLU A 86 41.66 -0.95 17.45
C GLU A 86 40.45 -1.06 18.37
N CYS A 87 40.67 -0.97 19.70
CA CYS A 87 39.57 -0.96 20.68
C CYS A 87 38.64 0.24 20.46
N GLN A 88 39.22 1.41 20.26
CA GLN A 88 38.46 2.63 20.05
C GLN A 88 37.65 2.56 18.73
N GLU A 89 38.25 2.12 17.62
CA GLU A 89 37.58 1.93 16.35
C GLU A 89 36.36 0.98 16.43
N ILE A 90 36.50 -0.12 17.17
CA ILE A 90 35.39 -1.09 17.40
C ILE A 90 34.29 -0.44 18.25
N LEU A 91 34.64 0.27 19.32
CA LEU A 91 33.68 0.95 20.18
C LEU A 91 32.92 2.05 19.44
N ASP A 92 33.60 2.82 18.61
CA ASP A 92 32.99 3.88 17.80
C ASP A 92 31.96 3.29 16.81
N LYS A 93 32.28 2.17 16.16
CA LYS A 93 31.35 1.45 15.30
C LYS A 93 30.12 0.95 16.08
N ILE A 94 30.30 0.30 17.24
CA ILE A 94 29.19 -0.17 18.07
C ILE A 94 28.33 1.01 18.52
N THR A 95 28.94 2.11 18.93
CA THR A 95 28.22 3.31 19.34
C THR A 95 27.42 3.90 18.18
N THR A 96 27.99 3.91 16.98
CA THR A 96 27.30 4.32 15.76
C THR A 96 26.09 3.45 15.50
N TYR A 97 26.23 2.11 15.54
CA TYR A 97 25.10 1.21 15.33
C TYR A 97 24.03 1.32 16.42
N LYS A 98 24.39 1.56 17.69
CA LYS A 98 23.44 1.82 18.77
C LYS A 98 22.65 3.10 18.60
N SER A 99 23.22 4.12 17.95
CA SER A 99 22.57 5.40 17.70
C SER A 99 21.74 5.44 16.40
N CYS A 100 21.80 4.41 15.56
CA CYS A 100 21.06 4.33 14.30
C CYS A 100 19.57 4.15 14.52
N THR A 101 18.78 4.80 13.65
CA THR A 101 17.33 4.57 13.58
C THR A 101 17.02 3.19 12.99
N ARG A 102 15.78 2.74 13.16
CA ARG A 102 15.30 1.48 12.58
C ARG A 102 15.55 1.41 11.07
N GLU A 103 15.24 2.48 10.34
CA GLU A 103 15.41 2.55 8.88
C GLU A 103 16.88 2.41 8.45
N GLN A 104 17.79 3.05 9.19
CA GLN A 104 19.23 2.94 8.94
C GLN A 104 19.77 1.53 9.20
N MET A 105 19.13 0.76 10.08
CA MET A 105 19.52 -0.61 10.42
C MET A 105 18.87 -1.69 9.53
N MET A 106 17.87 -1.35 8.70
CA MET A 106 17.22 -2.33 7.81
C MET A 106 18.19 -3.06 6.86
N PRO A 107 19.20 -2.42 6.25
CA PRO A 107 20.18 -3.13 5.43
C PRO A 107 20.98 -4.18 6.24
N ALA A 108 21.43 -3.86 7.44
CA ALA A 108 22.14 -4.79 8.31
C ALA A 108 21.25 -5.98 8.71
N LYS A 109 19.99 -5.72 9.05
CA LYS A 109 18.99 -6.75 9.37
C LYS A 109 18.75 -7.68 8.20
N LYS A 110 18.68 -7.16 6.97
CA LYS A 110 18.54 -7.95 5.74
C LYS A 110 19.75 -8.85 5.52
N VAL A 111 20.98 -8.30 5.61
CA VAL A 111 22.21 -9.09 5.47
C VAL A 111 22.27 -10.20 6.51
N LEU A 112 21.87 -9.94 7.74
CA LEU A 112 21.79 -10.97 8.79
C LEU A 112 20.80 -12.09 8.42
N SER A 113 19.63 -11.75 7.92
CA SER A 113 18.63 -12.72 7.45
C SER A 113 19.16 -13.59 6.30
N ASP A 114 19.86 -12.97 5.34
CA ASP A 114 20.46 -13.67 4.20
C ASP A 114 21.57 -14.65 4.67
N VAL A 115 22.37 -14.25 5.66
CA VAL A 115 23.39 -15.13 6.28
C VAL A 115 22.75 -16.32 6.97
N ILE A 116 21.70 -16.09 7.76
CA ILE A 116 20.97 -17.18 8.44
C ILE A 116 20.35 -18.13 7.41
N ALA A 117 19.73 -17.60 6.36
CA ALA A 117 19.16 -18.40 5.27
C ALA A 117 20.24 -19.26 4.55
N SER A 118 21.43 -18.71 4.31
CA SER A 118 22.53 -19.46 3.69
C SER A 118 22.98 -20.64 4.56
N VAL A 119 23.05 -20.48 5.88
CA VAL A 119 23.36 -21.57 6.83
C VAL A 119 22.30 -22.67 6.76
N TRP A 120 21.02 -22.30 6.67
CA TRP A 120 19.94 -23.29 6.57
C TRP A 120 20.02 -24.07 5.25
N ILE A 121 20.33 -23.39 4.15
CA ILE A 121 20.52 -24.02 2.84
C ILE A 121 21.72 -25.00 2.89
N ASP A 122 22.85 -24.61 3.46
CA ASP A 122 24.04 -25.47 3.59
C ASP A 122 23.75 -26.70 4.44
N ARG A 123 23.06 -26.53 5.58
CA ARG A 123 22.65 -27.65 6.44
C ARG A 123 21.62 -28.56 5.75
N ALA A 124 20.68 -27.97 4.97
CA ALA A 124 19.71 -28.73 4.20
C ALA A 124 20.38 -29.54 3.10
N ASN A 125 21.30 -28.94 2.34
CA ASN A 125 22.07 -29.62 1.28
C ASN A 125 22.92 -30.76 1.86
N SER A 126 23.57 -30.56 3.00
CA SER A 126 24.33 -31.60 3.69
C SER A 126 23.45 -32.80 4.06
N ARG A 127 22.23 -32.56 4.54
CA ARG A 127 21.27 -33.62 4.90
C ARG A 127 20.64 -34.28 3.69
N PHE A 128 20.37 -33.55 2.63
CA PHE A 128 19.91 -34.12 1.37
C PHE A 128 20.90 -35.14 0.80
N ASN A 129 22.21 -34.82 0.86
CA ASN A 129 23.29 -35.73 0.43
C ASN A 129 23.40 -36.98 1.30
N GLN A 130 22.91 -36.96 2.54
CA GLN A 130 22.89 -38.12 3.43
C GLN A 130 21.60 -38.94 3.26
N SER A 131 20.44 -38.30 3.26
CA SER A 131 19.14 -38.96 3.09
C SER A 131 18.05 -37.93 2.67
N PRO A 132 17.30 -38.17 1.58
CA PRO A 132 16.14 -37.33 1.21
C PRO A 132 15.08 -37.23 2.31
N THR A 133 14.90 -38.28 3.10
CA THR A 133 13.94 -38.29 4.22
C THR A 133 14.40 -37.37 5.35
N ASP A 134 15.68 -37.36 5.67
CA ASP A 134 16.25 -36.47 6.69
C ASP A 134 16.21 -35.01 6.25
N PHE A 135 16.38 -34.75 4.96
CA PHE A 135 16.16 -33.42 4.39
C PHE A 135 14.72 -32.93 4.57
N ILE A 136 13.74 -33.76 4.22
CA ILE A 136 12.31 -33.40 4.39
C ILE A 136 11.98 -33.17 5.87
N ASN A 137 12.46 -34.01 6.77
CA ASN A 137 12.25 -33.86 8.21
C ASN A 137 12.93 -32.60 8.74
N TYR A 138 14.10 -32.26 8.24
CA TYR A 138 14.79 -31.01 8.61
C TYR A 138 14.01 -29.79 8.11
N ILE A 139 13.58 -29.74 6.85
CA ILE A 139 12.78 -28.64 6.34
C ILE A 139 11.48 -28.45 7.12
N LYS A 140 10.83 -29.54 7.53
CA LYS A 140 9.64 -29.49 8.38
C LYS A 140 9.94 -28.99 9.82
N SER A 141 11.14 -29.27 10.34
CA SER A 141 11.58 -28.85 11.68
C SER A 141 12.10 -27.41 11.70
N VAL A 142 12.60 -26.92 10.59
CA VAL A 142 12.94 -25.51 10.42
C VAL A 142 11.60 -24.75 10.37
N ASN A 143 11.13 -24.34 11.55
CA ASN A 143 10.15 -23.27 11.60
C ASN A 143 10.84 -22.07 10.95
N LEU A 144 10.51 -21.79 9.71
CA LEU A 144 10.77 -20.52 9.06
C LEU A 144 9.95 -19.49 9.86
N LYS A 145 10.43 -19.17 11.05
CA LYS A 145 9.99 -17.97 11.74
C LYS A 145 10.43 -16.86 10.81
N SER A 146 9.50 -16.44 9.96
CA SER A 146 9.63 -15.14 9.32
C SER A 146 10.00 -14.18 10.46
N SER A 147 10.90 -13.26 10.20
CA SER A 147 11.33 -12.20 11.12
C SER A 147 10.20 -11.28 11.60
N ASP A 148 8.99 -11.72 11.44
CA ASP A 148 7.72 -11.12 11.82
C ASP A 148 7.18 -11.69 13.14
N ASP A 149 8.05 -12.00 14.10
CA ASP A 149 7.61 -12.17 15.49
C ASP A 149 7.15 -10.79 16.00
N ARG A 150 5.92 -10.42 15.60
CA ARG A 150 5.20 -9.28 16.18
C ARG A 150 4.91 -9.63 17.64
N LYS A 151 5.89 -9.34 18.52
CA LYS A 151 5.62 -9.37 19.95
C LYS A 151 4.56 -8.33 20.24
N MET A 152 3.60 -8.67 21.08
CA MET A 152 2.64 -7.71 21.60
C MET A 152 3.41 -6.54 22.22
N SER A 153 3.32 -5.36 21.60
CA SER A 153 3.89 -4.13 22.13
C SER A 153 2.81 -3.33 22.81
N SER A 154 3.11 -2.73 23.94
CA SER A 154 2.24 -1.78 24.63
C SER A 154 2.98 -0.47 24.82
N ILE A 155 2.28 0.63 24.59
CA ILE A 155 2.79 1.98 24.84
C ILE A 155 1.95 2.56 25.97
N ASN A 156 2.61 3.15 26.98
CA ASN A 156 1.86 3.88 28.01
C ASN A 156 1.28 5.15 27.40
N PHE A 157 0.00 5.43 27.70
CA PHE A 157 -0.69 6.60 27.15
C PHE A 157 0.04 7.92 27.43
N SER A 158 0.71 8.02 28.59
CA SER A 158 1.50 9.22 28.97
C SER A 158 2.76 9.43 28.13
N ASP A 159 3.25 8.37 27.45
CA ASP A 159 4.50 8.40 26.69
C ASP A 159 4.26 8.68 25.19
N ILE A 160 3.00 8.91 24.82
CA ILE A 160 2.61 9.20 23.44
C ILE A 160 2.99 10.65 23.08
N ASP A 161 3.90 10.83 22.13
CA ASP A 161 4.12 12.13 21.51
C ASP A 161 3.13 12.37 20.37
N ILE A 162 2.07 13.10 20.69
CA ILE A 162 0.99 13.41 19.74
C ILE A 162 1.48 14.21 18.53
N ASN A 163 2.50 15.06 18.68
CA ASN A 163 3.02 15.88 17.59
C ASN A 163 3.74 15.01 16.54
N THR A 164 4.50 14.02 16.99
CA THR A 164 5.14 13.04 16.12
C THR A 164 4.08 12.24 15.36
N ILE A 165 3.04 11.75 16.04
CA ILE A 165 1.95 11.01 15.39
C ILE A 165 1.24 11.86 14.32
N ILE A 166 0.90 13.12 14.63
CA ILE A 166 0.25 14.01 13.66
C ILE A 166 1.16 14.32 12.46
N ALA A 167 2.46 14.52 12.68
CA ALA A 167 3.41 14.74 11.61
C ALA A 167 3.53 13.51 10.70
N GLU A 168 3.66 12.31 11.27
CA GLU A 168 3.71 11.05 10.53
C GLU A 168 2.43 10.77 9.73
N GLU A 169 1.24 11.08 10.29
CA GLU A 169 -0.02 10.95 9.57
C GLU A 169 -0.09 11.87 8.34
N ASN A 170 0.37 13.11 8.44
CA ASN A 170 0.37 14.07 7.34
C ASN A 170 1.32 13.64 6.20
N ASP A 171 2.47 13.05 6.53
CA ASP A 171 3.43 12.54 5.55
C ASP A 171 2.99 11.21 4.90
N ASN A 172 2.01 10.54 5.49
CA ASN A 172 1.51 9.24 5.08
C ASN A 172 0.21 9.29 4.26
N VAL A 173 -0.09 10.39 3.59
CA VAL A 173 -1.28 10.57 2.75
C VAL A 173 -0.93 10.47 1.27
N VAL A 174 -1.74 9.73 0.51
CA VAL A 174 -1.71 9.69 -0.95
C VAL A 174 -2.97 10.33 -1.50
N GLN A 175 -2.82 11.43 -2.22
CA GLN A 175 -3.98 12.13 -2.78
C GLN A 175 -4.64 11.33 -3.89
N SER A 176 -5.96 11.39 -3.94
CA SER A 176 -6.78 10.91 -5.05
C SER A 176 -6.87 11.95 -6.15
N LYS A 177 -7.02 11.50 -7.40
CA LYS A 177 -7.47 12.35 -8.51
C LYS A 177 -8.85 12.95 -8.25
N PHE A 178 -9.69 12.24 -7.52
CA PHE A 178 -11.08 12.58 -7.31
C PHE A 178 -11.29 13.33 -6.00
N ASP A 179 -11.63 14.60 -6.11
CA ASP A 179 -11.82 15.52 -5.01
C ASP A 179 -12.81 15.03 -3.93
N PHE A 180 -13.89 14.34 -4.34
CA PHE A 180 -14.87 13.81 -3.41
C PHE A 180 -14.27 12.70 -2.51
N ILE A 181 -13.28 11.97 -3.01
CA ILE A 181 -12.54 10.98 -2.22
C ILE A 181 -11.60 11.69 -1.24
N ASN A 182 -10.85 12.70 -1.70
CA ASN A 182 -9.98 13.47 -0.82
C ASN A 182 -10.76 14.09 0.34
N ARG A 183 -11.93 14.64 0.06
CA ARG A 183 -12.82 15.22 1.08
C ARG A 183 -13.44 14.20 2.03
N SER A 184 -13.46 12.92 1.68
CA SER A 184 -13.94 11.87 2.57
C SER A 184 -12.97 11.54 3.71
N PHE A 185 -11.75 12.06 3.67
CA PHE A 185 -10.74 11.87 4.70
C PHE A 185 -10.34 13.18 5.36
N PRO A 186 -10.11 13.20 6.69
CA PRO A 186 -9.68 14.40 7.41
C PRO A 186 -8.40 15.03 6.85
N ASN A 187 -7.44 14.20 6.40
CA ASN A 187 -6.12 14.64 5.91
C ASN A 187 -6.07 14.81 4.38
N GLY A 188 -7.22 14.82 3.70
CA GLY A 188 -7.31 15.18 2.29
C GLY A 188 -6.77 14.14 1.30
N GLY A 189 -6.83 12.85 1.63
CA GLY A 189 -6.43 11.77 0.73
C GLY A 189 -6.39 10.40 1.41
N TYR A 190 -6.06 9.36 0.66
CA TYR A 190 -5.94 8.02 1.19
C TYR A 190 -4.82 7.91 2.22
N PRO A 191 -5.08 7.46 3.45
CA PRO A 191 -4.01 7.11 4.36
C PRO A 191 -3.19 5.95 3.78
N ARG A 192 -1.87 6.04 3.83
CA ARG A 192 -1.01 4.85 3.65
C ARG A 192 -1.38 3.81 4.72
N ALA A 193 -0.84 2.62 4.61
CA ALA A 193 -1.25 1.53 5.51
C ALA A 193 -2.77 1.27 5.47
N SER A 194 -3.35 1.28 4.26
CA SER A 194 -4.79 1.06 4.06
C SER A 194 -5.07 0.13 2.89
N THR A 195 -6.09 -0.72 3.06
CA THR A 195 -6.64 -1.57 1.99
C THR A 195 -7.92 -0.95 1.47
N ILE A 196 -7.91 -0.60 0.17
CA ILE A 196 -9.06 -0.02 -0.54
C ILE A 196 -9.62 -1.05 -1.50
N ILE A 197 -10.84 -1.49 -1.31
CA ILE A 197 -11.53 -2.35 -2.27
C ILE A 197 -12.31 -1.48 -3.25
N VAL A 198 -12.07 -1.68 -4.54
CA VAL A 198 -12.88 -1.08 -5.61
C VAL A 198 -13.75 -2.18 -6.23
N SER A 199 -15.06 -2.09 -6.04
CA SER A 199 -16.01 -3.11 -6.50
C SER A 199 -16.97 -2.55 -7.55
N ALA A 200 -17.06 -3.26 -8.68
CA ALA A 200 -17.99 -2.92 -9.75
C ALA A 200 -18.33 -4.16 -10.58
N PRO A 201 -19.53 -4.24 -11.17
CA PRO A 201 -19.90 -5.28 -12.13
C PRO A 201 -18.98 -5.28 -13.36
N PRO A 202 -18.91 -6.39 -14.10
CA PRO A 202 -18.20 -6.47 -15.36
C PRO A 202 -18.63 -5.34 -16.33
N GLY A 203 -17.68 -4.73 -17.02
CA GLY A 203 -17.94 -3.69 -18.03
C GLY A 203 -18.28 -2.30 -17.50
N VAL A 204 -18.49 -2.10 -16.20
CA VAL A 204 -18.80 -0.78 -15.61
C VAL A 204 -17.55 0.13 -15.53
N GLY A 205 -16.37 -0.42 -15.70
CA GLY A 205 -15.12 0.35 -15.77
C GLY A 205 -14.32 0.41 -14.47
N LYS A 206 -14.35 -0.67 -13.68
CA LYS A 206 -13.52 -0.85 -12.48
C LYS A 206 -12.04 -0.67 -12.76
N SER A 207 -11.47 -1.45 -13.68
CA SER A 207 -10.06 -1.37 -14.06
C SER A 207 -9.68 -0.02 -14.68
N LEU A 208 -10.60 0.62 -15.43
CA LEU A 208 -10.38 1.97 -15.95
C LEU A 208 -10.29 3.01 -14.83
N PHE A 209 -11.18 2.92 -13.84
CA PHE A 209 -11.15 3.80 -12.67
C PHE A 209 -9.83 3.64 -11.89
N LEU A 210 -9.40 2.38 -11.63
CA LEU A 210 -8.13 2.11 -10.97
C LEU A 210 -6.92 2.58 -11.79
N THR A 211 -6.94 2.34 -13.11
CA THR A 211 -5.87 2.82 -14.00
C THR A 211 -5.79 4.34 -13.98
N GLU A 212 -6.92 5.04 -14.07
CA GLU A 212 -6.98 6.49 -14.06
C GLU A 212 -6.47 7.08 -12.74
N GLU A 213 -6.90 6.52 -11.63
CA GLU A 213 -6.53 6.94 -10.28
C GLU A 213 -5.02 6.76 -10.04
N THR A 214 -4.52 5.58 -10.30
CA THR A 214 -3.12 5.25 -10.03
C THR A 214 -2.14 5.84 -11.04
N LEU A 215 -2.56 6.03 -12.29
CA LEU A 215 -1.81 6.77 -13.29
C LEU A 215 -1.64 8.24 -12.88
N TRP A 216 -2.70 8.86 -12.37
CA TRP A 216 -2.62 10.22 -11.84
C TRP A 216 -1.66 10.31 -10.66
N MET A 217 -1.72 9.36 -9.71
CA MET A 217 -0.78 9.27 -8.58
C MET A 217 0.67 9.17 -9.07
N ALA A 218 0.93 8.34 -10.07
CA ALA A 218 2.28 8.14 -10.62
C ALA A 218 2.81 9.38 -11.35
N LEU A 219 1.97 10.08 -12.09
CA LEU A 219 2.31 11.36 -12.74
C LEU A 219 2.63 12.46 -11.71
N ASN A 220 2.08 12.35 -10.48
CA ASN A 220 2.38 13.23 -9.35
C ASN A 220 3.52 12.69 -8.44
N GLY A 221 4.32 11.74 -8.92
CA GLY A 221 5.55 11.29 -8.26
C GLY A 221 5.40 10.13 -7.29
N THR A 222 4.20 9.54 -7.16
CA THR A 222 3.99 8.35 -6.32
C THR A 222 4.39 7.10 -7.09
N LYS A 223 5.25 6.24 -6.51
CA LYS A 223 5.60 4.96 -7.13
C LYS A 223 4.45 3.95 -7.00
N VAL A 224 4.02 3.42 -8.13
CA VAL A 224 2.88 2.49 -8.27
C VAL A 224 3.34 1.17 -8.85
N LEU A 225 2.92 0.06 -8.25
CA LEU A 225 2.94 -1.28 -8.83
C LEU A 225 1.50 -1.67 -9.23
N TYR A 226 1.26 -1.92 -10.50
CA TYR A 226 -0.04 -2.37 -10.99
C TYR A 226 0.02 -3.84 -11.42
N GLY A 227 -0.51 -4.73 -10.60
CA GLY A 227 -0.66 -6.16 -10.89
C GLY A 227 -1.94 -6.44 -11.68
N ILE A 228 -1.79 -6.93 -12.90
CA ILE A 228 -2.89 -7.41 -13.75
C ILE A 228 -2.94 -8.92 -13.64
N PHE A 229 -4.10 -9.47 -13.27
CA PHE A 229 -4.31 -10.91 -13.15
C PHE A 229 -5.43 -11.35 -14.10
N GLY A 230 -5.06 -11.79 -15.31
CA GLY A 230 -5.98 -12.42 -16.27
C GLY A 230 -6.34 -11.57 -17.47
N ASP A 231 -7.54 -10.99 -17.51
CA ASP A 231 -8.28 -10.64 -18.73
C ASP A 231 -7.66 -9.58 -19.67
N ILE A 232 -6.68 -8.82 -19.21
CA ILE A 232 -6.15 -7.68 -19.96
C ILE A 232 -4.67 -7.90 -20.27
N GLY A 233 -4.33 -7.87 -21.56
CA GLY A 233 -2.93 -7.90 -21.99
C GLY A 233 -2.23 -6.55 -21.82
N ILE A 234 -0.90 -6.58 -21.83
CA ILE A 234 -0.06 -5.36 -21.71
C ILE A 234 -0.42 -4.31 -22.78
N ARG A 235 -0.71 -4.74 -24.01
CA ARG A 235 -1.04 -3.82 -25.11
C ARG A 235 -2.32 -3.02 -24.81
N ASP A 236 -3.36 -3.70 -24.30
CA ASP A 236 -4.62 -3.06 -23.99
C ASP A 236 -4.49 -2.11 -22.80
N MET A 237 -3.67 -2.49 -21.81
CA MET A 237 -3.33 -1.61 -20.69
C MET A 237 -2.61 -0.35 -21.17
N LEU A 238 -1.64 -0.46 -22.06
CA LEU A 238 -0.93 0.68 -22.63
C LEU A 238 -1.85 1.61 -23.43
N ILE A 239 -2.77 1.06 -24.23
CA ILE A 239 -3.77 1.87 -24.95
C ILE A 239 -4.64 2.65 -23.97
N ARG A 240 -5.10 2.01 -22.89
CA ARG A 240 -5.89 2.68 -21.83
C ARG A 240 -5.10 3.79 -21.15
N MET A 241 -3.89 3.52 -20.74
CA MET A 241 -3.03 4.53 -20.08
C MET A 241 -2.74 5.71 -21.01
N CYS A 242 -2.40 5.44 -22.28
CA CYS A 242 -2.15 6.49 -23.28
C CYS A 242 -3.41 7.31 -23.58
N SER A 243 -4.58 6.67 -23.63
CA SER A 243 -5.87 7.35 -23.85
C SER A 243 -6.22 8.25 -22.68
N ILE A 244 -6.10 7.75 -21.45
CA ILE A 244 -6.31 8.53 -20.23
C ILE A 244 -5.32 9.69 -20.14
N TYR A 245 -4.04 9.46 -20.46
CA TYR A 245 -3.00 10.50 -20.41
C TYR A 245 -3.24 11.61 -21.44
N SER A 246 -3.44 11.24 -22.72
CA SER A 246 -3.55 12.19 -23.82
C SER A 246 -4.92 12.87 -23.92
N GLY A 247 -5.99 12.25 -23.39
CA GLY A 247 -7.36 12.69 -23.59
C GLY A 247 -7.96 12.27 -24.95
N LEU A 248 -7.19 11.55 -25.77
CA LEU A 248 -7.68 11.03 -27.06
C LEU A 248 -8.54 9.77 -26.84
N SER A 249 -9.45 9.49 -27.76
CA SER A 249 -10.25 8.26 -27.73
C SER A 249 -9.35 7.00 -27.78
N PHE A 250 -9.87 5.86 -27.35
CA PHE A 250 -9.15 4.58 -27.47
C PHE A 250 -8.70 4.27 -28.90
N PHE A 251 -9.54 4.61 -29.88
CA PHE A 251 -9.24 4.38 -31.28
C PHE A 251 -8.09 5.26 -31.79
N GLU A 252 -8.07 6.53 -31.44
CA GLU A 252 -7.02 7.47 -31.82
C GLU A 252 -5.72 7.16 -31.09
N SER A 253 -5.80 6.83 -29.79
CA SER A 253 -4.65 6.44 -28.99
C SER A 253 -3.98 5.17 -29.50
N ASN A 254 -4.77 4.20 -29.97
CA ASN A 254 -4.23 2.98 -30.58
C ASN A 254 -3.48 3.28 -31.90
N LYS A 255 -3.95 4.24 -32.71
CA LYS A 255 -3.24 4.66 -33.94
C LYS A 255 -1.91 5.36 -33.64
N ARG A 256 -1.83 6.08 -32.52
CA ARG A 256 -0.66 6.86 -32.12
C ARG A 256 0.10 6.23 -30.93
N LEU A 257 -0.08 4.93 -30.69
CA LEU A 257 0.37 4.26 -29.49
C LEU A 257 1.88 4.45 -29.22
N VAL A 258 2.72 4.33 -30.23
CA VAL A 258 4.18 4.46 -30.08
C VAL A 258 4.59 5.86 -29.66
N GLU A 259 3.97 6.88 -30.23
CA GLU A 259 4.22 8.29 -29.90
C GLU A 259 3.78 8.59 -28.47
N LEU A 260 2.52 8.26 -28.15
CA LEU A 260 1.92 8.50 -26.84
C LEU A 260 2.62 7.72 -25.73
N TYR A 261 3.06 6.50 -26.00
CA TYR A 261 3.85 5.71 -25.06
C TYR A 261 5.18 6.39 -24.69
N LYS A 262 5.89 6.95 -25.69
CA LYS A 262 7.14 7.68 -25.41
C LYS A 262 6.89 8.88 -24.51
N GLN A 263 5.89 9.69 -24.80
CA GLN A 263 5.50 10.85 -24.00
C GLN A 263 5.11 10.45 -22.58
N LEU A 264 4.27 9.42 -22.45
CA LEU A 264 3.82 8.91 -21.16
C LEU A 264 4.98 8.36 -20.33
N ARG A 265 5.89 7.60 -20.94
CA ARG A 265 7.08 7.06 -20.28
C ARG A 265 7.96 8.16 -19.70
N GLU A 266 8.18 9.23 -20.46
CA GLU A 266 8.95 10.39 -20.00
C GLU A 266 8.22 11.11 -18.85
N ALA A 267 6.92 11.28 -18.94
CA ALA A 267 6.12 11.92 -17.89
C ALA A 267 6.09 11.12 -16.58
N LEU A 268 6.03 9.80 -16.66
CA LEU A 268 6.00 8.90 -15.50
C LEU A 268 7.33 8.80 -14.76
N ARG A 269 8.46 9.08 -15.40
CA ARG A 269 9.80 9.06 -14.78
C ARG A 269 10.11 7.77 -14.00
N GLY A 270 9.56 6.64 -14.43
CA GLY A 270 9.73 5.34 -13.76
C GLY A 270 8.82 5.10 -12.55
N ASN A 271 7.85 5.95 -12.28
CA ASN A 271 6.95 5.80 -11.14
C ASN A 271 5.79 4.82 -11.37
N PHE A 272 5.72 4.14 -12.51
CA PHE A 272 4.65 3.16 -12.77
C PHE A 272 5.24 1.86 -13.29
N GLU A 273 5.07 0.80 -12.54
CA GLU A 273 5.46 -0.56 -12.89
C GLU A 273 4.23 -1.42 -13.13
N ILE A 274 4.25 -2.24 -14.18
CA ILE A 274 3.15 -3.14 -14.52
C ILE A 274 3.64 -4.58 -14.44
N SER A 275 2.95 -5.38 -13.65
CA SER A 275 3.12 -6.83 -13.59
C SER A 275 1.93 -7.50 -14.29
N VAL A 276 2.18 -8.22 -15.39
CA VAL A 276 1.12 -8.93 -16.13
C VAL A 276 1.23 -10.41 -15.84
N ASN A 277 0.18 -10.96 -15.26
CA ASN A 277 0.16 -12.34 -14.79
C ASN A 277 -1.04 -13.07 -15.37
N PRO A 278 -0.86 -14.29 -15.93
CA PRO A 278 -1.98 -15.11 -16.33
C PRO A 278 -2.87 -15.47 -15.13
N ALA A 279 -4.18 -15.60 -15.39
CA ALA A 279 -5.13 -16.00 -14.37
C ALA A 279 -4.75 -17.34 -13.73
N GLY A 280 -4.77 -17.43 -12.41
CA GLY A 280 -4.50 -18.65 -11.66
C GLY A 280 -3.04 -19.11 -11.63
N MET A 281 -2.08 -18.32 -12.15
CA MET A 281 -0.68 -18.71 -12.18
C MET A 281 0.17 -18.08 -11.07
N VAL A 282 -0.19 -16.89 -10.62
CA VAL A 282 0.54 -16.19 -9.55
C VAL A 282 -0.26 -16.26 -8.27
N SER A 283 0.38 -16.68 -7.21
CA SER A 283 -0.24 -16.73 -5.89
C SER A 283 -0.22 -15.35 -5.21
N VAL A 284 -1.14 -15.18 -4.26
CA VAL A 284 -1.18 -13.98 -3.43
C VAL A 284 0.11 -13.81 -2.66
N GLU A 285 0.71 -14.91 -2.18
CA GLU A 285 1.97 -14.93 -1.45
C GLU A 285 3.12 -14.37 -2.29
N GLU A 286 3.23 -14.79 -3.55
CA GLU A 286 4.26 -14.30 -4.48
C GLU A 286 4.08 -12.82 -4.78
N PHE A 287 2.84 -12.38 -5.00
CA PHE A 287 2.53 -10.97 -5.26
C PHE A 287 2.82 -10.08 -4.04
N VAL A 288 2.44 -10.54 -2.85
CA VAL A 288 2.69 -9.84 -1.60
C VAL A 288 4.19 -9.73 -1.33
N GLU A 289 4.94 -10.81 -1.53
CA GLU A 289 6.40 -10.78 -1.35
C GLU A 289 7.09 -9.84 -2.36
N PHE A 290 6.64 -9.84 -3.61
CA PHE A 290 7.12 -8.89 -4.61
C PHE A 290 6.82 -7.44 -4.21
N GLY A 291 5.61 -7.17 -3.73
CA GLY A 291 5.19 -5.84 -3.26
C GLY A 291 5.95 -5.35 -2.02
N LYS A 292 6.31 -6.26 -1.09
CA LYS A 292 7.12 -5.94 0.10
C LYS A 292 8.54 -5.52 -0.28
N ASN A 293 9.15 -6.22 -1.22
CA ASN A 293 10.52 -5.98 -1.65
C ASN A 293 10.70 -4.75 -2.55
N GLY A 294 9.62 -4.23 -3.12
CA GLY A 294 9.62 -3.03 -3.96
C GLY A 294 9.53 -1.73 -3.14
N ASP A 295 10.03 -0.64 -3.72
CA ASP A 295 9.92 0.72 -3.14
C ASP A 295 8.59 1.43 -3.49
N HIS A 296 7.62 0.69 -4.03
CA HIS A 296 6.30 1.18 -4.38
C HIS A 296 5.53 1.64 -3.14
N LYS A 297 4.88 2.80 -3.22
CA LYS A 297 3.99 3.30 -2.16
C LYS A 297 2.56 2.82 -2.35
N VAL A 298 2.17 2.62 -3.60
CA VAL A 298 0.82 2.18 -4.01
C VAL A 298 0.94 0.87 -4.77
N ILE A 299 0.10 -0.09 -4.41
CA ILE A 299 0.03 -1.41 -5.04
C ILE A 299 -1.41 -1.68 -5.47
N VAL A 300 -1.59 -2.23 -6.67
CA VAL A 300 -2.90 -2.58 -7.22
C VAL A 300 -2.95 -4.06 -7.54
N ALA A 301 -3.97 -4.77 -7.08
CA ALA A 301 -4.33 -6.12 -7.49
C ALA A 301 -5.62 -6.08 -8.35
N ASP A 302 -5.50 -6.18 -9.66
CA ASP A 302 -6.63 -6.16 -10.60
C ASP A 302 -6.71 -7.50 -11.35
N TYR A 303 -7.56 -8.43 -10.92
CA TYR A 303 -8.51 -8.45 -9.80
C TYR A 303 -8.36 -9.73 -8.94
N ASP A 304 -8.92 -9.70 -7.73
CA ASP A 304 -8.72 -10.71 -6.68
C ASP A 304 -9.17 -12.13 -7.07
N SER A 305 -10.28 -12.28 -7.78
CA SER A 305 -10.84 -13.60 -8.12
C SER A 305 -9.99 -14.42 -9.11
N ASN A 306 -9.00 -13.82 -9.74
CA ASN A 306 -8.08 -14.48 -10.66
C ASN A 306 -6.73 -14.88 -10.00
N MET A 307 -6.57 -14.58 -8.73
CA MET A 307 -5.39 -14.98 -7.97
C MET A 307 -5.64 -16.33 -7.27
N VAL A 308 -4.56 -17.04 -7.00
CA VAL A 308 -4.60 -18.29 -6.23
C VAL A 308 -3.89 -18.08 -4.89
N ILE A 309 -4.16 -18.96 -3.93
CA ILE A 309 -3.43 -19.05 -2.68
C ILE A 309 -2.73 -20.41 -2.60
N GLN A 310 -1.50 -20.43 -2.07
CA GLN A 310 -0.72 -21.68 -1.98
C GLN A 310 -1.27 -22.63 -0.92
N GLU A 311 -1.92 -22.08 0.10
CA GLU A 311 -2.56 -22.90 1.14
C GLU A 311 -3.83 -23.57 0.64
N ARG A 312 -4.05 -24.83 1.08
CA ARG A 312 -5.27 -25.56 0.79
C ARG A 312 -6.48 -24.90 1.43
N THR A 313 -7.55 -24.72 0.65
CA THR A 313 -8.81 -24.11 1.10
C THR A 313 -9.98 -25.02 0.79
N ASP A 314 -10.93 -25.09 1.73
CA ASP A 314 -12.11 -25.96 1.60
C ASP A 314 -13.31 -25.24 0.98
N SER A 315 -13.28 -23.92 0.89
CA SER A 315 -14.34 -23.09 0.33
C SER A 315 -13.85 -21.78 -0.25
N MET A 316 -14.62 -21.17 -1.15
CA MET A 316 -14.37 -19.83 -1.66
C MET A 316 -14.35 -18.78 -0.54
N TYR A 317 -15.17 -18.94 0.49
CA TYR A 317 -15.19 -18.07 1.65
C TYR A 317 -13.86 -18.08 2.40
N ASP A 318 -13.28 -19.26 2.59
CA ASP A 318 -12.00 -19.44 3.26
C ASP A 318 -10.84 -18.93 2.38
N LEU A 319 -10.88 -19.21 1.07
CA LEU A 319 -9.94 -18.69 0.08
C LEU A 319 -9.79 -17.17 0.20
N PHE A 320 -10.89 -16.42 0.08
CA PHE A 320 -10.83 -14.97 0.20
C PHE A 320 -10.44 -14.51 1.60
N GLY A 321 -10.81 -15.25 2.65
CA GLY A 321 -10.35 -14.95 3.99
C GLY A 321 -8.85 -14.97 4.13
N LYS A 322 -8.19 -16.02 3.66
CA LYS A 322 -6.74 -16.16 3.68
C LYS A 322 -6.04 -15.16 2.75
N MET A 323 -6.59 -14.96 1.54
CA MET A 323 -6.09 -13.98 0.58
C MET A 323 -6.00 -12.57 1.18
N TYR A 324 -7.08 -12.10 1.81
CA TYR A 324 -7.09 -10.77 2.41
C TYR A 324 -6.24 -10.67 3.69
N MET A 325 -6.05 -11.78 4.42
CA MET A 325 -5.03 -11.84 5.49
C MET A 325 -3.63 -11.66 4.94
N LYS A 326 -3.30 -12.27 3.79
CA LYS A 326 -2.00 -12.06 3.12
C LYS A 326 -1.84 -10.63 2.61
N PHE A 327 -2.85 -10.05 1.99
CA PHE A 327 -2.83 -8.66 1.57
C PHE A 327 -2.57 -7.69 2.74
N SER A 328 -3.06 -8.00 3.94
CA SER A 328 -2.82 -7.16 5.10
C SER A 328 -1.33 -7.03 5.48
N GLU A 329 -0.48 -7.95 5.04
CA GLU A 329 0.96 -7.86 5.25
C GLU A 329 1.61 -6.69 4.50
N LEU A 330 1.08 -6.29 3.32
CA LEU A 330 1.55 -5.10 2.59
C LEU A 330 1.21 -3.80 3.30
N VAL A 331 0.07 -3.80 3.98
CA VAL A 331 -0.48 -2.63 4.65
C VAL A 331 0.13 -2.43 6.03
N ALA A 332 0.56 -3.53 6.65
CA ALA A 332 1.15 -3.51 7.97
C ALA A 332 2.56 -2.89 8.00
N ASP A 333 2.95 -2.36 9.17
CA ASP A 333 4.32 -1.94 9.43
C ASP A 333 5.30 -3.14 9.31
N PRO A 334 6.49 -3.00 8.70
CA PRO A 334 7.10 -1.75 8.25
C PRO A 334 6.75 -1.32 6.81
N TYR A 335 5.94 -2.07 6.09
CA TYR A 335 5.73 -1.83 4.65
C TYR A 335 4.84 -0.62 4.38
N ASN A 336 3.77 -0.43 5.16
CA ASN A 336 2.87 0.72 5.13
C ASN A 336 2.43 1.12 3.71
N LYS A 337 2.07 0.12 2.86
CA LYS A 337 1.63 0.37 1.48
C LYS A 337 0.16 0.79 1.45
N LEU A 338 -0.22 1.57 0.45
CA LEU A 338 -1.60 1.74 0.06
C LEU A 338 -1.96 0.66 -0.95
N LEU A 339 -2.87 -0.24 -0.60
CA LEU A 339 -3.27 -1.36 -1.43
C LEU A 339 -4.66 -1.13 -2.01
N PHE A 340 -4.77 -1.13 -3.34
CA PHE A 340 -6.04 -1.22 -4.06
C PHE A 340 -6.29 -2.66 -4.50
N VAL A 341 -7.47 -3.17 -4.21
CA VAL A 341 -7.91 -4.50 -4.67
C VAL A 341 -9.19 -4.34 -5.49
N ALA A 342 -9.11 -4.73 -6.74
CA ALA A 342 -10.28 -4.81 -7.61
C ALA A 342 -11.09 -6.05 -7.27
N SER A 343 -12.39 -5.92 -7.05
CA SER A 343 -13.31 -7.02 -6.71
C SER A 343 -14.62 -6.90 -7.48
N GLN A 344 -15.40 -7.97 -7.54
CA GLN A 344 -16.74 -7.97 -8.14
C GLN A 344 -17.79 -7.99 -7.03
N PRO A 345 -18.94 -7.31 -7.21
CA PRO A 345 -20.08 -7.47 -6.32
C PRO A 345 -20.81 -8.78 -6.60
N LYS A 346 -21.73 -9.15 -5.73
CA LYS A 346 -22.64 -10.28 -5.94
C LYS A 346 -23.41 -10.10 -7.25
N ILE A 347 -23.72 -11.22 -7.93
CA ILE A 347 -24.38 -11.20 -9.23
C ILE A 347 -25.75 -10.51 -9.17
N ASN A 348 -26.48 -10.67 -8.08
CA ASN A 348 -27.79 -10.01 -7.91
C ASN A 348 -27.70 -8.47 -7.88
N ALA A 349 -26.55 -7.91 -7.49
CA ALA A 349 -26.33 -6.47 -7.46
C ALA A 349 -25.75 -5.88 -8.77
N TRP A 350 -25.54 -6.71 -9.81
CA TRP A 350 -24.91 -6.23 -11.05
C TRP A 350 -25.72 -5.18 -11.80
N ASN A 351 -27.01 -5.15 -11.57
CA ASN A 351 -27.94 -4.22 -12.18
C ASN A 351 -28.32 -3.05 -11.28
N ASP A 352 -27.77 -2.98 -10.09
CA ASP A 352 -28.09 -1.91 -9.15
C ASP A 352 -27.26 -0.66 -9.46
N PRO A 353 -27.89 0.50 -9.56
CA PRO A 353 -27.18 1.76 -9.77
C PRO A 353 -26.35 2.17 -8.55
N ILE A 354 -26.72 1.72 -7.35
CA ILE A 354 -26.01 1.94 -6.10
C ILE A 354 -25.74 0.57 -5.46
N ILE A 355 -24.45 0.25 -5.34
CA ILE A 355 -24.01 -1.00 -4.73
C ILE A 355 -23.63 -0.70 -3.28
N GLY A 356 -24.28 -1.39 -2.36
CA GLY A 356 -24.08 -1.24 -0.92
C GLY A 356 -22.99 -2.17 -0.36
N LEU A 357 -22.78 -2.07 0.95
CA LEU A 357 -21.81 -2.92 1.66
C LEU A 357 -22.20 -4.41 1.59
N THR A 358 -23.48 -4.73 1.71
CA THR A 358 -24.02 -6.09 1.67
C THR A 358 -23.88 -6.78 0.32
N ASP A 359 -23.63 -6.00 -0.74
CA ASP A 359 -23.53 -6.46 -2.11
C ASP A 359 -22.10 -6.85 -2.51
N ILE A 360 -21.12 -6.59 -1.65
CA ILE A 360 -19.75 -7.04 -1.87
C ILE A 360 -19.72 -8.57 -1.83
N GLY A 361 -19.25 -9.16 -2.95
CA GLY A 361 -19.36 -10.59 -3.21
C GLY A 361 -18.45 -11.48 -2.36
N GLU A 362 -18.76 -12.77 -2.38
CA GLU A 362 -17.96 -13.95 -2.05
C GLU A 362 -17.57 -14.12 -0.58
N SER A 363 -17.22 -13.08 0.19
CA SER A 363 -16.86 -13.25 1.61
C SER A 363 -17.04 -11.95 2.41
N SER A 364 -17.69 -12.02 3.56
CA SER A 364 -17.72 -10.90 4.52
C SER A 364 -16.31 -10.54 5.06
N ARG A 365 -15.36 -11.46 4.98
CA ARG A 365 -13.97 -11.21 5.37
C ARG A 365 -13.31 -10.12 4.50
N LYS A 366 -13.68 -10.01 3.20
CA LYS A 366 -13.27 -8.89 2.35
C LYS A 366 -13.69 -7.54 2.94
N GLN A 367 -14.97 -7.46 3.35
CA GLN A 367 -15.51 -6.26 3.97
C GLN A 367 -14.79 -5.91 5.28
N HIS A 368 -14.45 -6.93 6.09
CA HIS A 368 -13.72 -6.72 7.34
C HIS A 368 -12.28 -6.26 7.13
N ALA A 369 -11.59 -6.80 6.15
CA ALA A 369 -10.19 -6.45 5.86
C ALA A 369 -10.04 -5.05 5.26
N ALA A 370 -11.01 -4.58 4.48
CA ALA A 370 -10.93 -3.26 3.85
C ALA A 370 -11.04 -2.13 4.87
N ASP A 371 -10.20 -1.10 4.71
CA ASP A 371 -10.33 0.18 5.42
C ASP A 371 -11.35 1.08 4.73
N MET A 372 -11.40 1.04 3.39
CA MET A 372 -12.39 1.73 2.59
C MET A 372 -12.91 0.82 1.49
N ILE A 373 -14.18 0.95 1.15
CA ILE A 373 -14.78 0.30 -0.01
C ILE A 373 -15.38 1.38 -0.90
N ILE A 374 -14.98 1.35 -2.16
CA ILE A 374 -15.53 2.17 -3.23
C ILE A 374 -16.32 1.26 -4.14
N THR A 375 -17.57 1.56 -4.39
CA THR A 375 -18.40 0.81 -5.32
C THR A 375 -18.80 1.66 -6.50
N LYS A 376 -18.94 1.06 -7.67
CA LYS A 376 -19.38 1.73 -8.88
C LYS A 376 -20.51 0.95 -9.53
N GLY A 377 -21.72 1.47 -9.39
CA GLY A 377 -22.93 0.89 -9.97
C GLY A 377 -23.26 1.49 -11.33
N LYS A 378 -23.99 0.72 -12.15
CA LYS A 378 -24.38 1.12 -13.51
C LYS A 378 -25.87 1.42 -13.59
N GLU A 379 -26.23 2.47 -14.27
CA GLU A 379 -27.60 2.73 -14.65
C GLU A 379 -28.04 1.80 -15.78
N ILE A 380 -29.02 0.93 -15.53
CA ILE A 380 -29.36 -0.23 -16.37
C ILE A 380 -29.78 0.18 -17.79
N ASN A 381 -30.61 1.19 -17.91
CA ASN A 381 -31.23 1.60 -19.17
C ASN A 381 -30.58 2.83 -19.80
N SER A 382 -29.39 3.23 -19.29
CA SER A 382 -28.67 4.37 -19.88
C SER A 382 -27.71 3.90 -20.96
N PRO A 383 -27.87 4.33 -22.19
CA PRO A 383 -26.91 4.08 -23.26
C PRO A 383 -25.58 4.83 -23.06
N ASN A 384 -25.58 5.79 -22.17
CA ASN A 384 -24.46 6.69 -21.91
C ASN A 384 -23.69 6.25 -20.68
N HIS A 385 -22.69 5.56 -20.71
CA HIS A 385 -21.75 5.09 -19.65
C HIS A 385 -21.83 5.80 -18.27
N LEU A 386 -23.09 6.04 -17.81
CA LEU A 386 -23.38 6.66 -16.52
C LEU A 386 -23.19 5.66 -15.39
N SER A 387 -22.66 6.14 -14.27
CA SER A 387 -22.49 5.33 -13.07
C SER A 387 -22.57 6.19 -11.82
N ILE A 388 -22.92 5.54 -10.71
CA ILE A 388 -22.87 6.16 -9.38
C ILE A 388 -21.71 5.51 -8.64
N ILE A 389 -20.78 6.33 -8.17
CA ILE A 389 -19.70 5.92 -7.30
C ILE A 389 -20.17 6.13 -5.87
N ASN A 390 -20.13 5.10 -5.04
CA ASN A 390 -20.55 5.13 -3.65
C ASN A 390 -19.40 4.69 -2.74
N ILE A 391 -19.33 5.22 -1.51
CA ILE A 391 -18.36 4.86 -0.48
C ILE A 391 -19.15 4.25 0.70
N PRO A 392 -19.56 2.97 0.63
CA PRO A 392 -20.35 2.35 1.68
C PRO A 392 -19.56 2.01 2.95
N LYS A 393 -18.23 2.10 2.90
CA LYS A 393 -17.36 1.91 4.06
C LYS A 393 -16.14 2.83 3.97
N ASN A 394 -15.87 3.52 5.07
CA ASN A 394 -14.63 4.24 5.30
C ASN A 394 -14.33 4.26 6.81
N ARG A 395 -13.29 3.54 7.24
CA ARG A 395 -12.92 3.47 8.67
C ARG A 395 -12.31 4.76 9.21
N ARG A 396 -11.73 5.58 8.34
CA ARG A 396 -10.95 6.77 8.71
C ARG A 396 -11.56 8.07 8.22
N GLY A 397 -12.82 8.03 7.75
CA GLY A 397 -13.47 9.20 7.18
C GLY A 397 -14.97 9.03 6.99
N GLU A 398 -15.55 9.83 6.11
CA GLU A 398 -16.99 9.87 5.85
C GLU A 398 -17.44 8.65 5.02
N VAL A 399 -18.62 8.14 5.34
CA VAL A 399 -19.29 7.01 4.66
C VAL A 399 -20.53 7.49 3.90
N ASP A 400 -21.06 6.62 3.04
CA ASP A 400 -22.28 6.85 2.25
C ASP A 400 -22.22 8.06 1.31
N LEU A 401 -21.00 8.48 0.96
CA LEU A 401 -20.78 9.52 -0.03
C LEU A 401 -21.05 8.99 -1.44
N GLN A 402 -21.86 9.70 -2.19
CA GLN A 402 -22.22 9.35 -3.57
C GLN A 402 -21.75 10.42 -4.55
N ALA A 403 -21.12 9.98 -5.61
CA ALA A 403 -20.73 10.83 -6.75
C ALA A 403 -21.35 10.29 -8.03
N TYR A 404 -22.01 11.18 -8.77
CA TYR A 404 -22.55 10.88 -10.08
C TYR A 404 -21.44 11.05 -11.12
N SER A 405 -21.29 10.07 -12.00
CA SER A 405 -20.18 10.06 -12.93
C SER A 405 -20.58 9.59 -14.32
N ILE A 406 -19.82 10.04 -15.32
CA ILE A 406 -19.86 9.55 -16.68
C ILE A 406 -18.46 9.09 -17.10
N ARG A 407 -18.40 7.98 -17.85
CA ARG A 407 -17.17 7.56 -18.52
C ARG A 407 -17.10 8.19 -19.89
N LEU A 408 -16.05 8.92 -20.17
CA LEU A 408 -15.80 9.59 -21.44
C LEU A 408 -15.24 8.61 -22.49
N ASN A 409 -15.21 9.02 -23.74
CA ASN A 409 -14.70 8.24 -24.89
C ASN A 409 -13.19 7.92 -24.79
N ASN A 410 -12.44 8.67 -23.99
CA ASN A 410 -11.03 8.44 -23.68
C ASN A 410 -10.81 7.54 -22.45
N GLY A 411 -11.87 6.98 -21.87
CA GLY A 411 -11.82 6.14 -20.69
C GLY A 411 -11.76 6.88 -19.36
N ARG A 412 -11.57 8.20 -19.33
CA ARG A 412 -11.60 8.99 -18.09
C ARG A 412 -12.99 8.98 -17.46
N THR A 413 -13.00 9.05 -16.14
CA THR A 413 -14.20 9.23 -15.34
C THR A 413 -14.36 10.72 -15.00
N LYS A 414 -15.49 11.31 -15.38
CA LYS A 414 -15.85 12.68 -15.01
C LYS A 414 -16.95 12.67 -13.96
N ILE A 415 -16.71 13.33 -12.83
CA ILE A 415 -17.74 13.57 -11.82
C ILE A 415 -18.62 14.72 -12.30
N ILE A 416 -19.94 14.52 -12.26
CA ILE A 416 -20.93 15.46 -12.78
C ILE A 416 -22.00 15.78 -11.72
N PRO A 417 -22.59 16.97 -11.77
CA PRO A 417 -23.75 17.31 -10.92
C PRO A 417 -24.91 16.33 -11.13
N LYS A 418 -25.67 16.06 -10.07
CA LYS A 418 -26.85 15.17 -10.11
C LYS A 418 -27.89 15.60 -11.14
N ALA A 419 -28.03 16.91 -11.37
CA ALA A 419 -28.98 17.44 -12.39
C ALA A 419 -28.55 17.00 -13.79
N ILE A 420 -27.27 17.21 -14.14
CA ILE A 420 -26.72 16.79 -15.45
C ILE A 420 -26.83 15.27 -15.61
N TYR A 421 -26.54 14.51 -14.53
CA TYR A 421 -26.71 13.06 -14.55
C TYR A 421 -28.13 12.65 -14.92
N LYS A 422 -29.15 13.32 -14.34
CA LYS A 422 -30.56 13.06 -14.65
C LYS A 422 -30.91 13.41 -16.10
N ASP A 423 -30.39 14.53 -16.60
CA ASP A 423 -30.62 14.94 -17.98
C ASP A 423 -30.01 13.93 -18.97
N LEU A 424 -28.76 13.54 -18.73
CA LEU A 424 -28.05 12.53 -19.54
C LEU A 424 -28.71 11.15 -19.49
N LYS A 425 -29.31 10.78 -18.36
CA LYS A 425 -30.05 9.52 -18.19
C LYS A 425 -31.28 9.46 -19.12
N ASN A 426 -31.92 10.58 -19.37
CA ASN A 426 -33.13 10.66 -20.21
C ASN A 426 -32.81 10.60 -21.71
N ILE A 427 -31.54 10.69 -22.12
CA ILE A 427 -31.13 10.55 -23.52
C ILE A 427 -31.21 9.07 -23.91
N GLN A 428 -32.09 8.72 -24.84
CA GLN A 428 -32.33 7.34 -25.28
C GLN A 428 -31.30 6.83 -26.29
N GLU A 429 -30.63 7.74 -26.99
CA GLU A 429 -29.64 7.37 -28.00
C GLU A 429 -28.27 7.09 -27.37
N LYS A 430 -27.61 6.05 -27.88
CA LYS A 430 -26.23 5.75 -27.46
C LYS A 430 -25.32 6.86 -27.97
N ARG A 431 -24.72 7.58 -27.04
CA ARG A 431 -23.81 8.69 -27.33
C ARG A 431 -22.55 8.55 -26.44
N GLU A 432 -21.41 8.78 -27.06
CA GLU A 432 -20.15 8.96 -26.35
C GLU A 432 -19.86 10.45 -26.22
N PHE A 433 -19.45 10.86 -25.03
CA PHE A 433 -19.13 12.25 -24.74
C PHE A 433 -17.62 12.42 -24.59
N ASN A 434 -17.13 13.54 -25.13
CA ASN A 434 -15.78 14.01 -24.84
C ASN A 434 -15.77 14.96 -23.63
N GLU A 435 -14.57 15.27 -23.14
CA GLU A 435 -14.42 16.07 -21.93
C GLU A 435 -14.95 17.50 -22.09
N ALA A 436 -14.71 18.14 -23.26
CA ALA A 436 -15.13 19.51 -23.52
C ALA A 436 -16.66 19.66 -23.53
N GLU A 437 -17.38 18.68 -24.10
CA GLU A 437 -18.85 18.68 -24.09
C GLU A 437 -19.41 18.65 -22.68
N ILE A 438 -18.87 17.77 -21.82
CA ILE A 438 -19.32 17.66 -20.44
C ILE A 438 -18.95 18.93 -19.64
N ASP A 439 -17.77 19.51 -19.87
CA ASP A 439 -17.38 20.76 -19.21
C ASP A 439 -18.27 21.92 -19.60
N GLN A 440 -18.69 22.03 -20.87
CA GLN A 440 -19.68 23.03 -21.31
C GLN A 440 -21.02 22.84 -20.59
N MET A 441 -21.48 21.60 -20.42
CA MET A 441 -22.73 21.32 -19.69
C MET A 441 -22.61 21.69 -18.20
N ILE A 442 -21.51 21.38 -17.56
CA ILE A 442 -21.24 21.74 -16.16
C ILE A 442 -21.21 23.27 -16.02
N PHE A 443 -20.50 23.95 -16.89
CA PHE A 443 -20.41 25.41 -16.87
C PHE A 443 -21.79 26.08 -17.05
N ALA A 444 -22.56 25.65 -18.03
CA ALA A 444 -23.92 26.16 -18.27
C ALA A 444 -24.82 25.95 -17.01
N TYR A 445 -24.73 24.78 -16.39
CA TYR A 445 -25.47 24.50 -15.17
C TYR A 445 -25.06 25.42 -14.01
N GLN A 446 -23.77 25.66 -13.82
CA GLN A 446 -23.26 26.56 -12.78
C GLN A 446 -23.74 28.00 -13.02
N GLN A 447 -23.68 28.50 -14.23
CA GLN A 447 -24.18 29.84 -14.59
C GLN A 447 -25.67 29.97 -14.29
N SER A 448 -26.48 28.97 -14.66
CA SER A 448 -27.92 28.98 -14.35
C SER A 448 -28.22 29.05 -12.85
N ARG A 449 -27.44 28.38 -12.03
CA ARG A 449 -27.58 28.44 -10.55
C ARG A 449 -27.25 29.82 -10.00
N ILE A 450 -26.14 30.42 -10.41
CA ILE A 450 -25.73 31.77 -9.98
C ILE A 450 -26.86 32.77 -10.31
N THR A 451 -27.42 32.70 -11.51
CA THR A 451 -28.53 33.57 -11.92
C THR A 451 -29.76 33.36 -11.03
N VAL A 452 -30.12 32.12 -10.69
CA VAL A 452 -31.25 31.82 -9.80
C VAL A 452 -30.99 32.34 -8.40
N GLU A 453 -29.79 32.13 -7.84
CA GLU A 453 -29.43 32.64 -6.50
C GLU A 453 -29.46 34.18 -6.43
N GLN A 454 -28.94 34.87 -7.45
CA GLN A 454 -29.04 36.34 -7.56
C GLN A 454 -30.48 36.81 -7.67
N ASN A 455 -31.32 36.14 -8.43
CA ASN A 455 -32.75 36.48 -8.56
C ASN A 455 -33.50 36.25 -7.20
N VAL A 456 -33.17 35.20 -6.47
CA VAL A 456 -33.74 34.94 -5.14
C VAL A 456 -33.30 36.01 -4.12
N GLN A 457 -31.99 36.36 -4.13
CA GLN A 457 -31.48 37.43 -3.27
C GLN A 457 -32.11 38.79 -3.59
N ASN A 458 -32.26 39.12 -4.88
CA ASN A 458 -32.93 40.34 -5.31
C ASN A 458 -34.43 40.37 -4.91
N ARG A 459 -35.13 39.23 -4.93
CA ARG A 459 -36.52 39.12 -4.46
C ARG A 459 -36.59 39.24 -2.92
N MET A 460 -35.67 38.71 -2.16
CA MET A 460 -35.62 38.87 -0.70
C MET A 460 -35.32 40.31 -0.32
N ASN A 461 -34.43 41.00 -1.03
CA ASN A 461 -34.09 42.40 -0.77
C ASN A 461 -35.20 43.36 -1.17
N ASN A 462 -36.04 42.98 -2.14
CA ASN A 462 -37.16 43.81 -2.63
C ASN A 462 -38.52 43.53 -1.94
N ASN A 463 -38.57 42.65 -0.94
CA ASN A 463 -39.82 42.33 -0.20
C ASN A 463 -39.82 43.03 1.19
N PRO A 464 -40.56 44.13 1.35
CA PRO A 464 -40.50 44.95 2.59
C PRO A 464 -41.27 44.36 3.78
N VAL A 465 -41.76 43.13 3.75
CA VAL A 465 -42.71 42.59 4.73
C VAL A 465 -42.04 41.87 5.92
N GLN A 466 -40.74 41.76 6.03
CA GLN A 466 -40.08 41.06 7.15
C GLN A 466 -39.23 41.93 8.10
N GLN A 467 -39.46 43.24 8.14
CA GLN A 467 -38.81 44.12 9.15
C GLN A 467 -39.62 44.41 10.43
N GLN A 468 -40.72 43.70 10.68
CA GLN A 468 -41.54 43.97 11.87
C GLN A 468 -41.83 42.72 12.72
N THR A 469 -40.83 41.97 13.13
CA THR A 469 -40.96 41.05 14.29
C THR A 469 -39.65 40.91 15.05
N ASN A 470 -39.18 42.03 15.58
CA ASN A 470 -38.19 42.05 16.65
C ASN A 470 -38.70 42.89 17.81
N ILE A 471 -39.74 42.42 18.50
CA ILE A 471 -40.14 43.01 19.80
C ILE A 471 -40.46 41.87 20.77
N ARG A 472 -39.70 41.90 21.88
CA ARG A 472 -39.92 41.25 23.19
C ARG A 472 -39.42 39.80 23.32
N ARG A 473 -38.15 39.70 23.67
CA ARG A 473 -37.71 38.65 24.60
C ARG A 473 -37.99 39.12 26.02
N GLY A 474 -38.96 38.47 26.67
CA GLY A 474 -39.15 38.57 28.13
C GLY A 474 -38.01 37.84 28.86
N PRO A 475 -37.75 38.13 30.14
CA PRO A 475 -36.64 37.56 30.89
C PRO A 475 -36.83 36.05 31.11
N SER A 476 -35.75 35.31 30.97
CA SER A 476 -35.63 33.88 31.26
C SER A 476 -35.89 33.63 32.76
N PRO A 477 -36.72 32.65 33.14
CA PRO A 477 -36.88 32.24 34.53
C PRO A 477 -35.93 31.09 34.84
N PHE A 478 -34.64 31.34 34.97
CA PHE A 478 -33.72 30.50 35.74
C PHE A 478 -32.43 31.29 35.98
N SER A 479 -32.43 31.89 37.19
CA SER A 479 -31.23 32.26 37.93
C SER A 479 -30.71 31.05 38.67
#